data_33f09524a5a2369cede3c58404d79945
#
_entry.id   33f09524a5a2369cede3c58404d79945
#
_cell.length_a   1.000
_cell.length_b   1.000
_cell.length_c   1.000
_cell.angle_alpha   90.00
_cell.angle_beta   90.00
_cell.angle_gamma   90.00
#
_symmetry.space_group_name_H-M   'P 1'
#
loop_
_entity.id
_entity.type
_entity.pdbx_description
1 polymer ?
#
loop_
_entity_poly.entity_id
_entity_poly.type
_entity_poly.pdbx_seq_one_letter_code
_entity_poly.pdbx_strand_id
1 'polypeptide(L)'
;MSIETYRQKIADLFAELDAVMSTDGGYKLSLSDTQKFSVAIGKRVLDKELVSNGKIPVYSANVTAPFGFIDKLLITDFSVPSVLWGIDGDWMTSYLPSDMPFYPTDHCGVLRCKTSEVNPRYLAHLLEVEGGKMGFSRSYRASIDRVQGITFTVPDISIQNNAMSKVADYEMAIKELEGSLEKIASRRSEIIRKALAE
;
A
#
# COMPACT_ATOMS: atom_id res chain seq x y z
N MET A 1 -0.45 -13.99 20.68
CA MET A 1 -1.23 -12.77 20.40
C MET A 1 -2.05 -13.03 19.14
N SER A 2 -3.27 -12.50 19.03
CA SER A 2 -4.12 -12.71 17.84
C SER A 2 -3.78 -11.73 16.72
N ILE A 3 -4.20 -12.05 15.48
CA ILE A 3 -4.07 -11.14 14.33
C ILE A 3 -4.77 -9.81 14.63
N GLU A 4 -5.96 -9.85 15.21
CA GLU A 4 -6.72 -8.65 15.57
C GLU A 4 -5.97 -7.76 16.57
N THR A 5 -5.30 -8.37 17.55
CA THR A 5 -4.46 -7.62 18.51
C THR A 5 -3.30 -6.90 17.82
N TYR A 6 -2.68 -7.50 16.81
CA TYR A 6 -1.62 -6.84 16.04
C TYR A 6 -2.16 -5.71 15.17
N ARG A 7 -3.32 -5.90 14.52
CA ARG A 7 -3.99 -4.85 13.73
C ARG A 7 -4.34 -3.65 14.61
N GLN A 8 -4.86 -3.89 15.82
CA GLN A 8 -5.14 -2.81 16.76
C GLN A 8 -3.87 -2.05 17.16
N LYS A 9 -2.77 -2.74 17.46
CA LYS A 9 -1.49 -2.09 17.77
C LYS A 9 -0.95 -1.23 16.62
N ILE A 10 -1.15 -1.67 15.38
CA ILE A 10 -0.80 -0.86 14.20
C ILE A 10 -1.65 0.42 14.15
N ALA A 11 -2.96 0.30 14.37
CA ALA A 11 -3.85 1.47 14.41
C ALA A 11 -3.48 2.44 15.53
N ASP A 12 -3.14 1.93 16.71
CA ASP A 12 -2.71 2.74 17.85
C ASP A 12 -1.42 3.51 17.54
N LEU A 13 -0.43 2.90 16.86
CA LEU A 13 0.80 3.58 16.44
C LEU A 13 0.54 4.72 15.47
N PHE A 14 -0.38 4.56 14.52
CA PHE A 14 -0.75 5.65 13.62
C PHE A 14 -1.49 6.76 14.36
N ALA A 15 -2.39 6.43 15.28
CA ALA A 15 -3.07 7.41 16.11
C ALA A 15 -2.09 8.19 17.01
N GLU A 16 -1.05 7.53 17.55
CA GLU A 16 0.02 8.19 18.29
C GLU A 16 0.79 9.19 17.42
N LEU A 17 1.13 8.83 16.17
CA LEU A 17 1.79 9.73 15.23
C LEU A 17 0.92 10.95 14.91
N ASP A 18 -0.37 10.74 14.68
CA ASP A 18 -1.32 11.83 14.40
C ASP A 18 -1.49 12.77 15.61
N ALA A 19 -1.42 12.23 16.83
CA ALA A 19 -1.46 13.01 18.08
C ALA A 19 -0.20 13.87 18.27
N VAL A 20 0.98 13.34 17.98
CA VAL A 20 2.26 14.09 18.05
C VAL A 20 2.23 15.30 17.12
N MET A 21 1.69 15.15 15.90
CA MET A 21 1.54 16.28 14.97
C MET A 21 0.68 17.41 15.52
N SER A 22 -0.30 17.09 16.34
CA SER A 22 -1.21 18.09 16.94
C SER A 22 -0.55 18.91 18.05
N THR A 23 0.50 18.38 18.70
CA THR A 23 1.14 19.00 19.89
C THR A 23 2.49 19.65 19.58
N ASP A 24 3.32 19.05 18.76
CA ASP A 24 4.73 19.46 18.57
C ASP A 24 5.00 20.20 17.25
N GLY A 25 3.95 20.48 16.44
CA GLY A 25 4.07 21.30 15.25
C GLY A 25 5.01 20.72 14.20
N GLY A 26 4.68 19.55 13.66
CA GLY A 26 5.40 18.95 12.53
C GLY A 26 5.56 19.89 11.33
N TYR A 27 6.33 19.52 10.35
CA TYR A 27 6.52 20.30 9.13
C TYR A 27 5.58 19.85 8.01
N LYS A 28 5.19 20.82 7.17
CA LYS A 28 4.23 20.61 6.11
C LYS A 28 4.90 20.14 4.82
N LEU A 29 4.35 19.10 4.21
CA LEU A 29 4.74 18.59 2.91
C LEU A 29 3.57 18.69 1.92
N SER A 30 3.88 18.85 0.63
CA SER A 30 2.90 18.88 -0.47
C SER A 30 3.32 17.88 -1.54
N LEU A 31 2.37 17.06 -2.02
CA LEU A 31 2.61 16.15 -3.14
C LEU A 31 2.84 16.89 -4.47
N SER A 32 2.55 18.19 -4.54
CA SER A 32 2.90 19.04 -5.69
C SER A 32 4.39 19.37 -5.77
N ASP A 33 5.16 19.16 -4.68
CA ASP A 33 6.61 19.36 -4.69
C ASP A 33 7.32 18.24 -5.46
N THR A 34 7.57 18.47 -6.73
CA THR A 34 8.21 17.51 -7.63
C THR A 34 9.67 17.23 -7.32
N GLN A 35 10.32 18.04 -6.47
CA GLN A 35 11.66 17.76 -5.94
C GLN A 35 11.62 16.66 -4.88
N LYS A 36 10.53 16.58 -4.11
CA LYS A 36 10.35 15.63 -3.01
C LYS A 36 9.54 14.40 -3.41
N PHE A 37 8.65 14.51 -4.40
CA PHE A 37 7.74 13.43 -4.78
C PHE A 37 7.71 13.21 -6.29
N SER A 38 7.46 11.97 -6.67
CA SER A 38 7.11 11.58 -8.03
C SER A 38 5.72 10.97 -8.03
N VAL A 39 4.81 11.56 -8.81
CA VAL A 39 3.42 11.13 -8.94
C VAL A 39 3.18 10.76 -10.40
N ALA A 40 2.72 9.55 -10.67
CA ALA A 40 2.50 9.04 -11.99
C ALA A 40 1.27 8.11 -12.04
N ILE A 41 0.77 7.82 -13.22
CA ILE A 41 -0.17 6.73 -13.50
C ILE A 41 0.46 5.73 -14.45
N GLY A 42 -0.03 4.49 -14.42
CA GLY A 42 0.45 3.45 -15.31
C GLY A 42 -0.14 3.50 -16.71
N LYS A 43 -0.08 2.36 -17.41
CA LYS A 43 -0.60 2.21 -18.77
C LYS A 43 -1.57 1.05 -18.84
N ARG A 44 -2.59 1.22 -19.69
CA ARG A 44 -3.62 0.20 -19.91
C ARG A 44 -3.02 -1.15 -20.27
N VAL A 45 -3.57 -2.18 -19.68
CA VAL A 45 -3.31 -3.59 -20.00
C VAL A 45 -4.61 -4.18 -20.52
N LEU A 46 -4.54 -4.91 -21.62
CA LEU A 46 -5.67 -5.64 -22.18
C LEU A 46 -5.66 -7.07 -21.62
N ASP A 47 -6.84 -7.69 -21.48
CA ASP A 47 -6.97 -9.05 -20.96
C ASP A 47 -6.09 -10.07 -21.69
N LYS A 48 -5.94 -9.92 -23.00
CA LYS A 48 -5.06 -10.76 -23.84
C LYS A 48 -3.57 -10.63 -23.55
N GLU A 49 -3.16 -9.61 -22.80
CA GLU A 49 -1.76 -9.39 -22.39
C GLU A 49 -1.46 -10.03 -21.03
N LEU A 50 -2.50 -10.46 -20.30
CA LEU A 50 -2.34 -11.18 -19.05
C LEU A 50 -1.84 -12.60 -19.30
N VAL A 51 -0.93 -13.05 -18.44
CA VAL A 51 -0.27 -14.35 -18.54
C VAL A 51 -0.58 -15.15 -17.28
N SER A 52 -1.18 -16.35 -17.42
CA SER A 52 -1.60 -17.18 -16.28
C SER A 52 -0.45 -17.52 -15.30
N ASN A 53 0.78 -17.64 -15.81
CA ASN A 53 1.99 -17.91 -15.02
C ASN A 53 2.96 -16.71 -15.05
N GLY A 54 2.46 -15.50 -15.29
CA GLY A 54 3.25 -14.29 -15.30
C GLY A 54 3.88 -14.02 -13.93
N LYS A 55 5.02 -13.33 -13.91
CA LYS A 55 5.78 -13.07 -12.68
C LYS A 55 5.53 -11.69 -12.10
N ILE A 56 5.06 -10.75 -12.90
CA ILE A 56 4.88 -9.35 -12.53
C ILE A 56 3.40 -9.12 -12.22
N PRO A 57 3.03 -8.84 -10.96
CA PRO A 57 1.65 -8.52 -10.61
C PRO A 57 1.21 -7.19 -11.24
N VAL A 58 -0.01 -7.17 -11.77
CA VAL A 58 -0.65 -6.00 -12.37
C VAL A 58 -1.62 -5.41 -11.37
N TYR A 59 -1.44 -4.13 -11.02
CA TYR A 59 -2.36 -3.40 -10.16
C TYR A 59 -3.22 -2.43 -10.98
N SER A 60 -4.50 -2.37 -10.66
CA SER A 60 -5.49 -1.53 -11.32
C SER A 60 -6.19 -0.63 -10.28
N ALA A 61 -7.48 -0.34 -10.41
CA ALA A 61 -8.24 0.44 -9.43
C ALA A 61 -8.25 -0.21 -8.03
N ASN A 62 -8.28 -1.53 -7.97
CA ASN A 62 -7.96 -2.23 -6.72
C ASN A 62 -6.44 -2.36 -6.59
N VAL A 63 -5.86 -1.64 -5.63
CA VAL A 63 -4.42 -1.65 -5.37
C VAL A 63 -4.01 -2.56 -4.21
N THR A 64 -4.96 -3.24 -3.57
CA THR A 64 -4.70 -4.18 -2.47
C THR A 64 -4.48 -5.62 -2.93
N ALA A 65 -4.92 -5.94 -4.15
CA ALA A 65 -4.73 -7.25 -4.76
C ALA A 65 -4.41 -7.11 -6.26
N PRO A 66 -3.58 -8.00 -6.82
CA PRO A 66 -3.29 -7.99 -8.25
C PRO A 66 -4.54 -8.24 -9.08
N PHE A 67 -4.73 -7.48 -10.15
CA PHE A 67 -5.72 -7.71 -11.19
C PHE A 67 -5.39 -8.96 -12.04
N GLY A 68 -4.12 -9.28 -12.18
CA GLY A 68 -3.57 -10.40 -12.92
C GLY A 68 -2.05 -10.35 -12.93
N PHE A 69 -1.42 -11.07 -13.84
CA PHE A 69 0.03 -11.11 -13.98
C PHE A 69 0.46 -10.88 -15.43
N ILE A 70 1.69 -10.37 -15.62
CA ILE A 70 2.26 -10.05 -16.93
C ILE A 70 3.77 -10.33 -16.90
N ASP A 71 4.41 -10.46 -18.09
CA ASP A 71 5.86 -10.68 -18.20
C ASP A 71 6.60 -9.47 -18.80
N LYS A 72 6.03 -8.27 -18.67
CA LYS A 72 6.67 -7.01 -19.07
C LYS A 72 6.68 -6.00 -17.94
N LEU A 73 7.58 -5.04 -18.00
CA LEU A 73 7.71 -3.95 -17.04
C LEU A 73 7.35 -2.62 -17.73
N LEU A 74 6.68 -1.75 -17.01
CA LEU A 74 6.52 -0.32 -17.37
C LEU A 74 7.51 0.53 -16.59
N ILE A 75 7.73 0.19 -15.34
CA ILE A 75 8.71 0.78 -14.45
C ILE A 75 9.92 -0.13 -14.44
N THR A 76 11.13 0.41 -14.45
CA THR A 76 12.39 -0.36 -14.48
C THR A 76 13.20 -0.22 -13.19
N ASP A 77 12.95 0.81 -12.41
CA ASP A 77 13.60 1.04 -11.13
C ASP A 77 12.65 0.71 -9.98
N PHE A 78 12.98 -0.30 -9.20
CA PHE A 78 12.28 -0.74 -8.00
C PHE A 78 13.14 -0.60 -6.73
N SER A 79 14.27 0.10 -6.79
CA SER A 79 15.15 0.34 -5.65
C SER A 79 14.52 1.18 -4.54
N VAL A 80 13.42 1.89 -4.86
CA VAL A 80 12.67 2.69 -3.89
C VAL A 80 11.25 2.14 -3.73
N PRO A 81 10.67 2.22 -2.51
CA PRO A 81 9.28 1.84 -2.28
C PRO A 81 8.30 2.66 -3.10
N SER A 82 7.11 2.12 -3.32
CA SER A 82 6.01 2.79 -4.00
C SER A 82 4.75 2.76 -3.16
N VAL A 83 4.00 3.85 -3.18
CA VAL A 83 2.64 3.93 -2.66
C VAL A 83 1.70 3.95 -3.85
N LEU A 84 0.77 3.00 -3.91
CA LEU A 84 -0.23 2.91 -4.95
C LEU A 84 -1.55 3.52 -4.47
N TRP A 85 -2.34 4.06 -5.40
CA TRP A 85 -3.74 4.42 -5.14
C TRP A 85 -4.63 4.06 -6.32
N GLY A 86 -5.89 3.71 -6.01
CA GLY A 86 -6.93 3.50 -7.02
C GLY A 86 -7.44 4.84 -7.57
N ILE A 87 -7.47 4.98 -8.90
CA ILE A 87 -7.94 6.21 -9.55
C ILE A 87 -9.46 6.25 -9.62
N ASP A 88 -10.09 5.09 -9.77
CA ASP A 88 -11.54 4.92 -9.91
C ASP A 88 -12.11 4.02 -8.82
N GLY A 89 -13.34 4.25 -8.43
CA GLY A 89 -14.04 3.44 -7.43
C GLY A 89 -13.87 3.98 -6.01
N ASP A 90 -13.87 3.07 -5.05
CA ASP A 90 -13.65 3.41 -3.65
C ASP A 90 -12.18 3.78 -3.43
N TRP A 91 -11.96 4.79 -2.59
CA TRP A 91 -10.61 5.22 -2.27
C TRP A 91 -9.86 4.12 -1.51
N MET A 92 -8.69 3.79 -1.98
CA MET A 92 -7.78 2.84 -1.33
C MET A 92 -6.34 3.11 -1.73
N THR A 93 -5.42 2.82 -0.81
CA THR A 93 -3.98 2.88 -1.03
C THR A 93 -3.31 1.55 -0.73
N SER A 94 -2.09 1.39 -1.17
CA SER A 94 -1.26 0.22 -0.84
C SER A 94 0.21 0.61 -0.83
N TYR A 95 0.96 0.03 0.10
CA TYR A 95 2.41 0.18 0.18
C TYR A 95 3.10 -1.02 -0.46
N LEU A 96 4.00 -0.77 -1.40
CA LEU A 96 4.89 -1.78 -1.97
C LEU A 96 6.33 -1.48 -1.56
N PRO A 97 7.03 -2.40 -0.89
CA PRO A 97 8.44 -2.21 -0.50
C PRO A 97 9.35 -2.13 -1.74
N SER A 98 10.62 -1.73 -1.52
CA SER A 98 11.66 -1.82 -2.55
C SER A 98 11.85 -3.25 -3.03
N ASP A 99 12.45 -3.38 -4.20
CA ASP A 99 12.79 -4.66 -4.86
C ASP A 99 11.58 -5.57 -5.15
N MET A 100 10.40 -4.96 -5.25
CA MET A 100 9.14 -5.64 -5.55
C MET A 100 8.58 -5.16 -6.90
N PRO A 101 8.90 -5.86 -8.01
CA PRO A 101 8.42 -5.49 -9.34
C PRO A 101 6.90 -5.58 -9.46
N PHE A 102 6.29 -4.59 -10.10
CA PHE A 102 4.86 -4.55 -10.39
C PHE A 102 4.58 -3.75 -11.67
N TYR A 103 3.39 -3.92 -12.23
CA TYR A 103 2.90 -3.16 -13.38
C TYR A 103 1.65 -2.39 -12.98
N PRO A 104 1.67 -1.04 -12.96
CA PRO A 104 0.48 -0.23 -12.75
C PRO A 104 -0.29 -0.04 -14.05
N THR A 105 -1.63 -0.19 -14.01
CA THR A 105 -2.49 0.17 -15.14
C THR A 105 -2.81 1.68 -15.17
N ASP A 106 -3.53 2.13 -16.16
CA ASP A 106 -4.08 3.50 -16.27
C ASP A 106 -5.15 3.83 -15.19
N HIS A 107 -5.56 2.85 -14.38
CA HIS A 107 -6.41 3.02 -13.20
C HIS A 107 -5.64 2.92 -11.86
N CYS A 108 -4.32 2.82 -11.93
CA CYS A 108 -3.44 2.73 -10.78
C CYS A 108 -2.45 3.89 -10.77
N GLY A 109 -2.50 4.70 -9.72
CA GLY A 109 -1.52 5.74 -9.47
C GLY A 109 -0.32 5.21 -8.68
N VAL A 110 0.83 5.85 -8.86
CA VAL A 110 2.10 5.51 -8.23
C VAL A 110 2.73 6.77 -7.65
N LEU A 111 2.92 6.80 -6.33
CA LEU A 111 3.61 7.86 -5.60
C LEU A 111 4.93 7.30 -5.06
N ARG A 112 6.02 8.04 -5.25
CA ARG A 112 7.35 7.70 -4.73
C ARG A 112 8.00 8.90 -4.05
N CYS A 113 8.70 8.64 -2.94
CA CYS A 113 9.51 9.63 -2.25
C CYS A 113 10.86 9.80 -2.93
N LYS A 114 11.27 11.06 -3.08
CA LYS A 114 12.63 11.50 -3.43
C LYS A 114 13.33 12.20 -2.26
N THR A 115 12.65 12.28 -1.13
CA THR A 115 13.13 12.94 0.10
C THR A 115 13.23 11.94 1.23
N SER A 116 14.10 12.20 2.19
CA SER A 116 14.20 11.46 3.45
C SER A 116 13.35 12.05 4.59
N GLU A 117 12.54 13.08 4.32
CA GLU A 117 11.71 13.76 5.33
C GLU A 117 10.48 12.96 5.72
N VAL A 118 10.05 12.03 4.88
CA VAL A 118 8.89 11.17 5.16
C VAL A 118 9.23 9.70 4.90
N ASN A 119 8.85 8.84 5.83
CA ASN A 119 8.93 7.40 5.67
C ASN A 119 7.88 6.94 4.63
N PRO A 120 8.25 6.18 3.57
CA PRO A 120 7.30 5.79 2.52
C PRO A 120 6.12 4.95 3.01
N ARG A 121 6.28 4.15 4.07
CA ARG A 121 5.18 3.39 4.66
C ARG A 121 4.21 4.31 5.41
N TYR A 122 4.74 5.30 6.14
CA TYR A 122 3.92 6.33 6.77
C TYR A 122 3.22 7.20 5.73
N LEU A 123 3.89 7.51 4.62
CA LEU A 123 3.26 8.23 3.50
C LEU A 123 2.05 7.48 2.93
N ALA A 124 2.06 6.15 2.89
CA ALA A 124 0.89 5.36 2.46
C ALA A 124 -0.31 5.59 3.39
N HIS A 125 -0.09 5.60 4.71
CA HIS A 125 -1.12 5.93 5.70
C HIS A 125 -1.64 7.37 5.54
N LEU A 126 -0.73 8.34 5.40
CA LEU A 126 -1.11 9.74 5.21
C LEU A 126 -1.92 9.94 3.93
N LEU A 127 -1.54 9.30 2.84
CA LEU A 127 -2.27 9.33 1.59
C LEU A 127 -3.67 8.72 1.74
N GLU A 128 -3.79 7.62 2.47
CA GLU A 128 -5.09 6.98 2.77
C GLU A 128 -6.00 7.94 3.53
N VAL A 129 -5.50 8.54 4.61
CA VAL A 129 -6.26 9.44 5.48
C VAL A 129 -6.66 10.73 4.76
N GLU A 130 -5.70 11.43 4.17
CA GLU A 130 -5.96 12.72 3.52
C GLU A 130 -6.76 12.56 2.22
N GLY A 131 -6.47 11.52 1.43
CA GLY A 131 -7.26 11.21 0.25
C GLY A 131 -8.69 10.78 0.58
N GLY A 132 -8.90 10.08 1.70
CA GLY A 132 -10.23 9.76 2.22
C GLY A 132 -11.08 11.00 2.49
N LYS A 133 -10.48 12.08 2.99
CA LYS A 133 -11.16 13.38 3.22
C LYS A 133 -11.58 14.07 1.91
N MET A 134 -10.94 13.75 0.78
CA MET A 134 -11.26 14.35 -0.52
C MET A 134 -12.56 13.84 -1.13
N GLY A 135 -13.09 12.70 -0.66
CA GLY A 135 -14.32 12.11 -1.15
C GLY A 135 -14.20 11.55 -2.58
N PHE A 136 -13.04 11.00 -2.93
CA PHE A 136 -12.82 10.37 -4.23
C PHE A 136 -13.82 9.24 -4.48
N SER A 137 -14.26 9.12 -5.72
CA SER A 137 -15.28 8.16 -6.16
C SER A 137 -15.21 7.97 -7.68
N ARG A 138 -16.07 7.14 -8.26
CA ARG A 138 -16.20 6.99 -9.73
C ARG A 138 -16.53 8.31 -10.44
N SER A 139 -17.34 9.17 -9.83
CA SER A 139 -17.71 10.46 -10.39
C SER A 139 -16.70 11.56 -10.07
N TYR A 140 -15.90 11.39 -9.02
CA TYR A 140 -14.83 12.29 -8.61
C TYR A 140 -13.51 11.54 -8.48
N ARG A 141 -12.91 11.23 -9.63
CA ARG A 141 -11.73 10.36 -9.74
C ARG A 141 -10.51 10.97 -9.04
N ALA A 142 -9.69 10.11 -8.43
CA ALA A 142 -8.40 10.47 -7.83
C ALA A 142 -7.31 10.66 -8.92
N SER A 143 -7.48 11.67 -9.79
CA SER A 143 -6.50 11.99 -10.83
C SER A 143 -5.19 12.50 -10.25
N ILE A 144 -4.12 12.51 -11.07
CA ILE A 144 -2.79 13.02 -10.68
C ILE A 144 -2.92 14.43 -10.07
N ASP A 145 -3.56 15.35 -10.76
CA ASP A 145 -3.65 16.76 -10.32
C ASP A 145 -4.33 16.89 -8.95
N ARG A 146 -5.38 16.09 -8.70
CA ARG A 146 -6.10 16.10 -7.42
C ARG A 146 -5.26 15.50 -6.29
N VAL A 147 -4.57 14.40 -6.55
CA VAL A 147 -3.68 13.77 -5.57
C VAL A 147 -2.47 14.67 -5.31
N GLN A 148 -1.89 15.32 -6.31
CA GLN A 148 -0.83 16.30 -6.11
C GLN A 148 -1.27 17.51 -5.28
N GLY A 149 -2.54 17.85 -5.25
CA GLY A 149 -3.10 18.89 -4.38
C GLY A 149 -3.12 18.53 -2.89
N ILE A 150 -2.87 17.28 -2.52
CA ILE A 150 -2.86 16.83 -1.13
C ILE A 150 -1.62 17.39 -0.41
N THR A 151 -1.86 17.90 0.79
CA THR A 151 -0.83 18.36 1.73
C THR A 151 -1.02 17.65 3.05
N PHE A 152 0.07 17.37 3.74
CA PHE A 152 0.06 16.75 5.05
C PHE A 152 1.16 17.32 5.94
N THR A 153 0.98 17.19 7.23
CA THR A 153 2.00 17.52 8.23
C THR A 153 2.63 16.23 8.72
N VAL A 154 3.94 16.22 8.94
CA VAL A 154 4.66 15.03 9.41
C VAL A 154 5.50 15.38 10.65
N PRO A 155 5.60 14.48 11.64
CA PRO A 155 6.53 14.62 12.74
C PRO A 155 7.97 14.39 12.26
N ASP A 156 8.95 14.57 13.14
CA ASP A 156 10.33 14.25 12.82
C ASP A 156 10.51 12.83 12.28
N ILE A 157 11.42 12.67 11.31
CA ILE A 157 11.65 11.38 10.63
C ILE A 157 12.07 10.26 11.58
N SER A 158 12.74 10.58 12.68
CA SER A 158 13.12 9.59 13.69
C SER A 158 11.90 8.98 14.39
N ILE A 159 10.89 9.80 14.67
CA ILE A 159 9.60 9.37 15.25
C ILE A 159 8.86 8.48 14.26
N GLN A 160 8.76 8.91 13.00
CA GLN A 160 8.15 8.12 11.93
C GLN A 160 8.83 6.75 11.78
N ASN A 161 10.17 6.72 11.67
CA ASN A 161 10.91 5.48 11.48
C ASN A 161 10.77 4.51 12.66
N ASN A 162 10.77 5.00 13.89
CA ASN A 162 10.56 4.17 15.07
C ASN A 162 9.17 3.50 15.04
N ALA A 163 8.11 4.27 14.72
CA ALA A 163 6.76 3.72 14.60
C ALA A 163 6.66 2.72 13.43
N MET A 164 7.20 3.05 12.27
CA MET A 164 7.13 2.19 11.08
C MET A 164 7.95 0.90 11.22
N SER A 165 9.02 0.90 12.00
CA SER A 165 9.72 -0.35 12.36
C SER A 165 8.81 -1.30 13.15
N LYS A 166 8.08 -0.79 14.15
CA LYS A 166 7.12 -1.61 14.91
C LYS A 166 5.95 -2.09 14.05
N VAL A 167 5.45 -1.25 13.14
CA VAL A 167 4.42 -1.65 12.16
C VAL A 167 4.91 -2.81 11.32
N ALA A 168 6.14 -2.75 10.80
CA ALA A 168 6.73 -3.84 10.02
C ALA A 168 6.84 -5.15 10.81
N ASP A 169 7.24 -5.10 12.08
CA ASP A 169 7.31 -6.26 12.96
C ASP A 169 5.91 -6.90 13.18
N TYR A 170 4.88 -6.07 13.39
CA TYR A 170 3.51 -6.54 13.57
C TYR A 170 2.92 -7.13 12.30
N GLU A 171 3.16 -6.54 11.14
CA GLU A 171 2.72 -7.10 9.85
C GLU A 171 3.41 -8.44 9.55
N MET A 172 4.70 -8.58 9.89
CA MET A 172 5.41 -9.84 9.75
C MET A 172 4.79 -10.93 10.64
N ALA A 173 4.49 -10.60 11.90
CA ALA A 173 3.82 -11.52 12.82
C ALA A 173 2.41 -11.93 12.33
N ILE A 174 1.65 -10.99 11.75
CA ILE A 174 0.34 -11.28 11.14
C ILE A 174 0.52 -12.28 10.00
N LYS A 175 1.45 -12.03 9.09
CA LYS A 175 1.72 -12.90 7.93
C LYS A 175 2.12 -14.32 8.34
N GLU A 176 2.92 -14.46 9.39
CA GLU A 176 3.30 -15.77 9.94
C GLU A 176 2.09 -16.53 10.52
N LEU A 177 1.22 -15.82 11.23
CA LEU A 177 -0.02 -16.40 11.77
C LEU A 177 -1.00 -16.81 10.67
N GLU A 178 -1.20 -15.98 9.65
CA GLU A 178 -2.04 -16.28 8.49
C GLU A 178 -1.52 -17.53 7.75
N GLY A 179 -0.22 -17.59 7.47
CA GLY A 179 0.39 -18.76 6.85
C GLY A 179 0.28 -20.04 7.69
N SER A 180 0.30 -19.92 9.02
CA SER A 180 0.07 -21.05 9.93
C SER A 180 -1.37 -21.52 9.91
N LEU A 181 -2.34 -20.61 9.87
CA LEU A 181 -3.76 -20.93 9.77
C LEU A 181 -4.10 -21.62 8.44
N GLU A 182 -3.51 -21.17 7.32
CA GLU A 182 -3.67 -21.81 6.02
C GLU A 182 -3.16 -23.26 6.01
N LYS A 183 -1.99 -23.50 6.61
CA LYS A 183 -1.44 -24.86 6.75
C LYS A 183 -2.35 -25.78 7.58
N ILE A 184 -2.90 -25.27 8.69
CA ILE A 184 -3.85 -26.00 9.52
C ILE A 184 -5.13 -26.32 8.74
N ALA A 185 -5.69 -25.35 8.02
CA ALA A 185 -6.89 -25.52 7.21
C ALA A 185 -6.68 -26.56 6.10
N SER A 186 -5.55 -26.52 5.42
CA SER A 186 -5.18 -27.48 4.38
C SER A 186 -5.05 -28.90 4.94
N ARG A 187 -4.36 -29.05 6.07
CA ARG A 187 -4.19 -30.36 6.74
C ARG A 187 -5.52 -30.93 7.23
N ARG A 188 -6.39 -30.08 7.79
CA ARG A 188 -7.74 -30.49 8.19
C ARG A 188 -8.56 -31.01 7.00
N SER A 189 -8.52 -30.32 5.86
CA SER A 189 -9.23 -30.72 4.65
C SER A 189 -8.70 -32.06 4.11
N GLU A 190 -7.40 -32.30 4.18
CA GLU A 190 -6.79 -33.59 3.79
C GLU A 190 -7.26 -34.75 4.69
N ILE A 191 -7.29 -34.54 6.01
CA ILE A 191 -7.75 -35.55 6.97
C ILE A 191 -9.21 -35.93 6.72
N ILE A 192 -10.08 -34.90 6.54
CA ILE A 192 -11.50 -35.12 6.26
C ILE A 192 -11.68 -35.92 4.95
N ARG A 193 -10.92 -35.55 3.90
CA ARG A 193 -10.99 -36.27 2.61
C ARG A 193 -10.59 -37.74 2.74
N LYS A 194 -9.56 -38.02 3.51
CA LYS A 194 -9.11 -39.43 3.77
C LYS A 194 -10.19 -40.20 4.53
N ALA A 195 -10.76 -39.60 5.60
CA ALA A 195 -11.79 -40.27 6.40
C ALA A 195 -13.11 -40.52 5.67
N LEU A 196 -13.41 -39.77 4.62
CA LEU A 196 -14.62 -39.98 3.79
C LEU A 196 -14.40 -40.96 2.60
N ALA A 197 -13.15 -41.34 2.34
CA ALA A 197 -12.81 -42.26 1.26
C ALA A 197 -12.67 -43.71 1.73
N GLU A 198 -12.72 -43.96 3.04
CA GLU A 198 -12.84 -45.27 3.71
C GLU A 198 -14.31 -45.61 3.98
#